data_3a6643b0e13d82283dcd01803c31005f
#
_entry.id   3a6643b0e13d82283dcd01803c31005f
#
_cell.length_a   1.000
_cell.length_b   1.000
_cell.length_c   1.000
_cell.angle_alpha   90.00
_cell.angle_beta   90.00
_cell.angle_gamma   90.00
#
_symmetry.space_group_name_H-M   'P 1'
#
loop_
_entity.id
_entity.type
_entity.pdbx_description
1 polymer ?
#
loop_
_entity_poly.entity_id
_entity_poly.type
_entity_poly.pdbx_seq_one_letter_code
_entity_poly.pdbx_strand_id
1 'polypeptide(L)'
;KPDLIISGINAGANVGQSLLYSGTISAASEGTLLGIPSIAISLDALRDMNFSTSKIVAKKIASLVINNGLPKDTLLNVNVPKDIEGGISGYQVTRQGAIYFKDNFEKREDPRGRIYYWMSGEVKDTDSDLESDGVAIKKGYVSVTPLQLQMTNFDFIDELKDWSF
;
A
#
# COMPACT_ATOMS: atom_id res chain seq x y z
N LYS A 1 -8.73 -10.83 -22.87
CA LYS A 1 -8.04 -9.89 -22.02
C LYS A 1 -9.02 -9.39 -20.96
N PRO A 2 -8.69 -9.39 -19.66
CA PRO A 2 -9.57 -8.85 -18.64
C PRO A 2 -9.69 -7.32 -18.78
N ASP A 3 -10.80 -6.76 -18.30
CA ASP A 3 -11.08 -5.32 -18.33
C ASP A 3 -10.55 -4.62 -17.08
N LEU A 4 -10.32 -5.36 -15.99
CA LEU A 4 -9.83 -4.87 -14.70
C LEU A 4 -9.11 -5.99 -13.96
N ILE A 5 -8.03 -5.65 -13.25
CA ILE A 5 -7.38 -6.52 -12.27
C ILE A 5 -7.58 -5.94 -10.88
N ILE A 6 -8.00 -6.79 -9.94
CA ILE A 6 -8.06 -6.45 -8.51
C ILE A 6 -7.20 -7.46 -7.76
N SER A 7 -6.12 -6.98 -7.18
CA SER A 7 -5.25 -7.77 -6.32
C SER A 7 -5.64 -7.58 -4.85
N GLY A 8 -5.95 -8.66 -4.16
CA GLY A 8 -6.37 -8.62 -2.76
C GLY A 8 -7.68 -9.38 -2.52
N ILE A 9 -8.34 -9.17 -1.42
CA ILE A 9 -8.11 -8.17 -0.35
C ILE A 9 -7.01 -8.71 0.59
N ASN A 10 -5.92 -7.96 0.73
CA ASN A 10 -4.82 -8.32 1.59
C ASN A 10 -5.15 -8.09 3.07
N ALA A 11 -4.65 -8.95 3.96
CA ALA A 11 -4.67 -8.72 5.39
C ALA A 11 -3.40 -7.95 5.81
N GLY A 12 -3.58 -6.77 6.35
CA GLY A 12 -2.55 -5.78 6.65
C GLY A 12 -2.49 -4.67 5.61
N ALA A 13 -2.36 -3.43 6.06
CA ALA A 13 -2.25 -2.28 5.17
C ALA A 13 -0.93 -2.28 4.39
N ASN A 14 -0.99 -1.82 3.15
CA ASN A 14 0.18 -1.56 2.30
C ASN A 14 0.33 -0.05 2.16
N VAL A 15 1.01 0.58 3.12
CA VAL A 15 1.20 2.03 3.21
C VAL A 15 2.67 2.40 3.34
N GLY A 16 3.02 3.62 2.96
CA GLY A 16 4.38 4.13 3.05
C GLY A 16 5.38 3.21 2.35
N GLN A 17 6.49 2.91 3.00
CA GLN A 17 7.55 2.07 2.40
C GLN A 17 7.15 0.59 2.25
N SER A 18 6.16 0.10 3.02
CA SER A 18 5.76 -1.31 2.97
C SER A 18 5.20 -1.73 1.60
N LEU A 19 4.69 -0.79 0.82
CA LEU A 19 4.18 -1.06 -0.52
C LEU A 19 5.24 -1.63 -1.47
N LEU A 20 6.52 -1.26 -1.30
CA LEU A 20 7.64 -1.74 -2.14
C LEU A 20 7.91 -3.25 -1.97
N TYR A 21 7.48 -3.84 -0.86
CA TYR A 21 7.67 -5.26 -0.52
C TYR A 21 6.40 -6.08 -0.68
N SER A 22 5.31 -5.47 -1.14
CA SER A 22 3.98 -6.07 -1.17
C SER A 22 3.73 -6.89 -2.44
N GLY A 23 3.45 -8.19 -2.28
CA GLY A 23 2.97 -9.03 -3.38
C GLY A 23 1.62 -8.56 -3.93
N THR A 24 0.77 -7.93 -3.10
CA THR A 24 -0.51 -7.36 -3.53
C THR A 24 -0.30 -6.19 -4.49
N ILE A 25 0.65 -5.30 -4.16
CA ILE A 25 1.04 -4.20 -5.05
C ILE A 25 1.68 -4.75 -6.32
N SER A 26 2.61 -5.71 -6.19
CA SER A 26 3.32 -6.29 -7.35
C SER A 26 2.36 -6.94 -8.35
N ALA A 27 1.34 -7.66 -7.89
CA ALA A 27 0.36 -8.27 -8.78
C ALA A 27 -0.51 -7.23 -9.53
N ALA A 28 -0.90 -6.13 -8.87
CA ALA A 28 -1.57 -5.02 -9.53
C ALA A 28 -0.64 -4.28 -10.51
N SER A 29 0.63 -4.12 -10.14
CA SER A 29 1.67 -3.53 -11.02
C SER A 29 1.84 -4.33 -12.30
N GLU A 30 1.90 -5.67 -12.21
CA GLU A 30 1.97 -6.56 -13.38
C GLU A 30 0.77 -6.35 -14.30
N GLY A 31 -0.44 -6.25 -13.73
CA GLY A 31 -1.64 -5.93 -14.52
C GLY A 31 -1.52 -4.61 -15.27
N THR A 32 -0.98 -3.60 -14.61
CA THR A 32 -0.76 -2.26 -15.20
C THR A 32 0.27 -2.32 -16.33
N LEU A 33 1.38 -3.07 -16.14
CA LEU A 33 2.39 -3.30 -17.19
C LEU A 33 1.80 -3.99 -18.43
N LEU A 34 0.83 -4.88 -18.24
CA LEU A 34 0.07 -5.52 -19.33
C LEU A 34 -0.99 -4.60 -19.96
N GLY A 35 -1.06 -3.34 -19.54
CA GLY A 35 -2.00 -2.34 -20.03
C GLY A 35 -3.45 -2.63 -19.63
N ILE A 36 -3.65 -3.16 -18.43
CA ILE A 36 -4.96 -3.43 -17.84
C ILE A 36 -5.12 -2.53 -16.61
N PRO A 37 -6.22 -1.76 -16.48
CA PRO A 37 -6.51 -1.02 -15.27
C PRO A 37 -6.41 -1.92 -14.05
N SER A 38 -5.69 -1.48 -12.99
CA SER A 38 -5.39 -2.36 -11.86
C SER A 38 -5.57 -1.67 -10.52
N ILE A 39 -6.04 -2.44 -9.54
CA ILE A 39 -6.29 -2.01 -8.17
C ILE A 39 -5.60 -3.01 -7.23
N ALA A 40 -4.81 -2.50 -6.28
CA ALA A 40 -4.39 -3.24 -5.10
C ALA A 40 -5.27 -2.82 -3.93
N ILE A 41 -5.85 -3.77 -3.20
CA ILE A 41 -6.72 -3.46 -2.06
C ILE A 41 -6.31 -4.23 -0.82
N SER A 42 -6.26 -3.55 0.32
CA SER A 42 -5.83 -4.06 1.61
C SER A 42 -6.76 -3.62 2.74
N LEU A 43 -6.91 -4.47 3.74
CA LEU A 43 -7.58 -4.18 5.00
C LEU A 43 -6.51 -3.95 6.08
N ASP A 44 -6.57 -2.85 6.82
CA ASP A 44 -5.67 -2.55 7.94
C ASP A 44 -6.00 -3.39 9.19
N ALA A 45 -5.93 -4.71 9.04
CA ALA A 45 -6.11 -5.67 10.13
C ALA A 45 -5.27 -6.91 9.90
N LEU A 46 -4.56 -7.35 10.96
CA LEU A 46 -3.79 -8.61 11.00
C LEU A 46 -4.50 -9.69 11.84
N ARG A 47 -5.48 -9.29 12.66
CA ARG A 47 -6.31 -10.17 13.50
C ARG A 47 -7.74 -9.68 13.44
N ASP A 48 -8.69 -10.57 13.71
CA ASP A 48 -10.13 -10.28 13.71
C ASP A 48 -10.58 -9.60 12.40
N MET A 49 -10.18 -10.21 11.29
CA MET A 49 -10.35 -9.67 9.96
C MET A 49 -11.81 -9.76 9.51
N ASN A 50 -12.49 -8.64 9.43
CA ASN A 50 -13.80 -8.53 8.81
C ASN A 50 -13.67 -7.80 7.46
N PHE A 51 -13.83 -8.54 6.37
CA PHE A 51 -13.71 -7.99 5.02
C PHE A 51 -15.01 -7.36 4.48
N SER A 52 -16.07 -7.24 5.27
CA SER A 52 -17.38 -6.78 4.79
C SER A 52 -17.30 -5.37 4.21
N THR A 53 -16.71 -4.42 4.94
CA THR A 53 -16.48 -3.05 4.49
C THR A 53 -15.54 -3.01 3.28
N SER A 54 -14.46 -3.78 3.32
CA SER A 54 -13.49 -3.84 2.21
C SER A 54 -14.10 -4.36 0.91
N LYS A 55 -15.03 -5.29 0.96
CA LYS A 55 -15.79 -5.78 -0.23
C LYS A 55 -16.64 -4.67 -0.84
N ILE A 56 -17.31 -3.86 0.00
CA ILE A 56 -18.13 -2.72 -0.46
C ILE A 56 -17.22 -1.67 -1.12
N VAL A 57 -16.10 -1.35 -0.48
CA VAL A 57 -15.09 -0.43 -1.02
C VAL A 57 -14.53 -0.94 -2.34
N ALA A 58 -14.14 -2.23 -2.41
CA ALA A 58 -13.61 -2.85 -3.63
C ALA A 58 -14.59 -2.71 -4.79
N LYS A 59 -15.87 -3.03 -4.57
CA LYS A 59 -16.93 -2.91 -5.58
C LYS A 59 -17.10 -1.46 -6.05
N LYS A 60 -17.07 -0.50 -5.12
CA LYS A 60 -17.21 0.93 -5.44
C LYS A 60 -16.03 1.41 -6.28
N ILE A 61 -14.77 1.13 -5.85
CA ILE A 61 -13.58 1.56 -6.57
C ILE A 61 -13.49 0.88 -7.94
N ALA A 62 -13.80 -0.43 -8.03
CA ALA A 62 -13.87 -1.15 -9.30
C ALA A 62 -14.82 -0.48 -10.30
N SER A 63 -16.03 -0.13 -9.86
CA SER A 63 -17.01 0.56 -10.72
C SER A 63 -16.49 1.92 -11.19
N LEU A 64 -15.83 2.68 -10.30
CA LEU A 64 -15.24 3.97 -10.67
C LEU A 64 -14.12 3.82 -11.69
N VAL A 65 -13.24 2.82 -11.53
CA VAL A 65 -12.14 2.56 -12.46
C VAL A 65 -12.66 2.08 -13.82
N ILE A 66 -13.67 1.21 -13.86
CA ILE A 66 -14.29 0.76 -15.12
C ILE A 66 -14.90 1.94 -15.88
N ASN A 67 -15.56 2.86 -15.18
CA ASN A 67 -16.27 3.97 -15.81
C ASN A 67 -15.34 5.11 -16.25
N ASN A 68 -14.25 5.37 -15.51
CA ASN A 68 -13.38 6.53 -15.75
C ASN A 68 -12.03 6.15 -16.37
N GLY A 69 -11.62 4.88 -16.30
CA GLY A 69 -10.27 4.44 -16.64
C GLY A 69 -9.22 4.87 -15.61
N LEU A 70 -7.97 4.51 -15.90
CA LEU A 70 -6.78 5.00 -15.20
C LEU A 70 -5.77 5.53 -16.22
N PRO A 71 -4.96 6.53 -15.85
CA PRO A 71 -3.85 6.95 -16.68
C PRO A 71 -2.89 5.79 -16.97
N LYS A 72 -2.16 5.89 -18.10
CA LYS A 72 -1.14 4.91 -18.44
C LYS A 72 -0.12 4.78 -17.29
N ASP A 73 0.36 3.56 -17.07
CA ASP A 73 1.36 3.21 -16.05
C ASP A 73 0.96 3.57 -14.61
N THR A 74 -0.36 3.70 -14.37
CA THR A 74 -0.92 4.04 -13.05
C THR A 74 -1.82 2.91 -12.55
N LEU A 75 -1.66 2.54 -11.27
CA LEU A 75 -2.58 1.68 -10.52
C LEU A 75 -3.13 2.42 -9.29
N LEU A 76 -4.20 1.93 -8.71
CA LEU A 76 -4.69 2.42 -7.43
C LEU A 76 -4.28 1.48 -6.30
N ASN A 77 -3.66 2.02 -5.26
CA ASN A 77 -3.46 1.36 -3.98
C ASN A 77 -4.54 1.83 -3.00
N VAL A 78 -5.39 0.91 -2.57
CA VAL A 78 -6.55 1.20 -1.71
C VAL A 78 -6.36 0.50 -0.38
N ASN A 79 -6.33 1.27 0.70
CA ASN A 79 -6.26 0.74 2.05
C ASN A 79 -7.53 1.09 2.82
N VAL A 80 -8.18 0.07 3.35
CA VAL A 80 -9.43 0.18 4.12
C VAL A 80 -9.08 0.09 5.60
N PRO A 81 -9.46 1.05 6.44
CA PRO A 81 -9.20 0.97 7.87
C PRO A 81 -9.91 -0.24 8.47
N LYS A 82 -9.37 -0.77 9.57
CA LYS A 82 -10.06 -1.79 10.38
C LYS A 82 -11.44 -1.25 10.77
N ASP A 83 -12.43 -2.15 10.79
CA ASP A 83 -13.79 -1.79 11.21
C ASP A 83 -13.77 -1.08 12.57
N ILE A 84 -14.24 0.15 12.56
CA ILE A 84 -14.45 0.99 13.76
C ILE A 84 -15.95 1.10 14.02
N GLU A 85 -16.33 1.18 15.28
CA GLU A 85 -17.70 1.54 15.68
C GLU A 85 -18.08 2.84 14.96
N GLY A 86 -19.18 2.81 14.19
CA GLY A 86 -19.62 3.94 13.38
C GLY A 86 -19.23 3.90 11.90
N GLY A 87 -18.44 2.93 11.47
CA GLY A 87 -18.02 2.75 10.06
C GLY A 87 -16.86 3.63 9.63
N ILE A 88 -16.59 3.67 8.33
CA ILE A 88 -15.52 4.50 7.75
C ILE A 88 -15.87 5.99 7.78
N SER A 89 -14.88 6.86 8.05
CA SER A 89 -15.04 8.33 8.03
C SER A 89 -15.24 8.90 6.63
N GLY A 90 -14.92 8.14 5.59
CA GLY A 90 -15.01 8.54 4.20
C GLY A 90 -13.88 8.02 3.35
N TYR A 91 -13.61 8.69 2.23
CA TYR A 91 -12.53 8.38 1.29
C TYR A 91 -11.57 9.57 1.22
N GLN A 92 -10.29 9.29 1.22
CA GLN A 92 -9.23 10.29 1.08
C GLN A 92 -8.33 9.92 -0.09
N VAL A 93 -8.14 10.83 -1.03
CA VAL A 93 -7.06 10.70 -2.02
C VAL A 93 -5.75 11.03 -1.31
N THR A 94 -4.80 10.12 -1.42
CA THR A 94 -3.57 10.16 -0.62
C THR A 94 -2.34 10.03 -1.50
N ARG A 95 -1.21 10.39 -0.93
CA ARG A 95 0.14 10.06 -1.41
C ARG A 95 0.73 8.92 -0.58
N GLN A 96 1.75 8.28 -1.11
CA GLN A 96 2.59 7.38 -0.32
C GLN A 96 3.18 8.15 0.87
N GLY A 97 2.96 7.66 2.06
CA GLY A 97 3.44 8.28 3.30
C GLY A 97 4.88 7.92 3.64
N ALA A 98 5.39 8.53 4.71
CA ALA A 98 6.72 8.28 5.26
C ALA A 98 6.73 7.20 6.35
N ILE A 99 5.67 6.38 6.41
CA ILE A 99 5.59 5.25 7.35
C ILE A 99 6.56 4.14 6.93
N TYR A 100 7.35 3.64 7.88
CA TYR A 100 8.29 2.55 7.67
C TYR A 100 8.38 1.65 8.90
N PHE A 101 8.86 0.44 8.70
CA PHE A 101 9.15 -0.50 9.79
C PHE A 101 10.64 -0.38 10.13
N LYS A 102 10.92 -0.03 11.41
CA LYS A 102 12.29 -0.01 11.93
C LYS A 102 12.61 -1.38 12.51
N ASP A 103 13.36 -2.16 11.77
CA ASP A 103 13.77 -3.50 12.15
C ASP A 103 14.62 -3.51 13.42
N ASN A 104 14.42 -4.53 14.24
CA ASN A 104 15.29 -4.90 15.35
C ASN A 104 15.46 -6.43 15.32
N PHE A 105 16.69 -6.91 15.45
CA PHE A 105 17.01 -8.33 15.47
C PHE A 105 17.48 -8.75 16.85
N GLU A 106 16.67 -9.57 17.52
CA GLU A 106 17.00 -10.16 18.82
C GLU A 106 17.70 -11.51 18.61
N LYS A 107 18.92 -11.65 19.08
CA LYS A 107 19.62 -12.93 19.13
C LYS A 107 18.97 -13.81 20.19
N ARG A 108 18.52 -15.00 19.79
CA ARG A 108 17.91 -16.01 20.66
C ARG A 108 18.58 -17.36 20.47
N GLU A 109 18.33 -18.27 21.39
CA GLU A 109 18.80 -19.65 21.37
C GLU A 109 17.61 -20.60 21.52
N ASP A 110 17.56 -21.64 20.67
CA ASP A 110 16.55 -22.68 20.78
C ASP A 110 16.91 -23.68 21.90
N PRO A 111 15.97 -24.55 22.36
CA PRO A 111 16.24 -25.53 23.40
C PRO A 111 17.36 -26.56 23.06
N ARG A 112 17.86 -26.57 21.84
CA ARG A 112 18.97 -27.43 21.38
C ARG A 112 20.30 -26.69 21.23
N GLY A 113 20.37 -25.44 21.73
CA GLY A 113 21.56 -24.60 21.69
C GLY A 113 21.85 -23.94 20.33
N ARG A 114 20.88 -23.93 19.39
CA ARG A 114 21.06 -23.26 18.09
C ARG A 114 20.66 -21.80 18.18
N ILE A 115 21.56 -20.94 17.71
CA ILE A 115 21.34 -19.51 17.64
C ILE A 115 20.42 -19.19 16.45
N TYR A 116 19.40 -18.37 16.68
CA TYR A 116 18.58 -17.75 15.65
C TYR A 116 18.34 -16.28 15.98
N TYR A 117 17.95 -15.51 14.97
CA TYR A 117 17.61 -14.12 15.13
C TYR A 117 16.11 -13.94 14.92
N TRP A 118 15.46 -13.40 15.93
CA TRP A 118 14.04 -13.06 15.85
C TRP A 118 13.92 -11.62 15.33
N MET A 119 13.27 -11.45 14.18
CA MET A 119 12.97 -10.12 13.68
C MET A 119 11.82 -9.54 14.49
N SER A 120 12.06 -8.44 15.13
CA SER A 120 11.12 -7.56 15.82
C SER A 120 11.26 -6.14 15.28
N GLY A 121 10.50 -5.21 15.79
CA GLY A 121 10.65 -3.81 15.41
C GLY A 121 9.39 -3.03 15.70
N GLU A 122 9.39 -1.79 15.25
CA GLU A 122 8.29 -0.87 15.46
C GLU A 122 7.96 -0.09 14.18
N VAL A 123 6.68 0.18 13.98
CA VAL A 123 6.22 1.05 12.91
C VAL A 123 6.50 2.49 13.32
N LYS A 124 7.24 3.20 12.49
CA LYS A 124 7.49 4.64 12.60
C LYS A 124 6.72 5.37 11.51
N ASP A 125 6.09 6.45 11.89
CA ASP A 125 5.37 7.33 10.98
C ASP A 125 5.77 8.77 11.32
N THR A 126 6.31 9.46 10.35
CA THR A 126 6.77 10.85 10.51
C THR A 126 5.79 11.85 9.91
N ASP A 127 4.75 11.37 9.21
CA ASP A 127 3.71 12.23 8.66
C ASP A 127 2.63 12.55 9.70
N SER A 128 1.99 13.70 9.52
CA SER A 128 0.88 14.16 10.36
C SER A 128 -0.33 14.65 9.55
N ASP A 129 -0.15 14.86 8.24
CA ASP A 129 -1.18 15.35 7.34
C ASP A 129 -2.10 14.21 6.84
N LEU A 130 -3.34 14.57 6.51
CA LEU A 130 -4.35 13.61 6.05
C LEU A 130 -4.08 13.11 4.61
N GLU A 131 -3.20 13.74 3.89
CA GLU A 131 -2.82 13.30 2.54
C GLU A 131 -1.87 12.10 2.56
N SER A 132 -1.25 11.80 3.71
CA SER A 132 -0.48 10.58 3.91
C SER A 132 -1.41 9.37 4.04
N ASP A 133 -1.12 8.29 3.30
CA ASP A 133 -1.88 7.04 3.30
C ASP A 133 -1.99 6.43 4.71
N GLY A 134 -0.88 6.39 5.46
CA GLY A 134 -0.85 5.87 6.83
C GLY A 134 -1.66 6.71 7.81
N VAL A 135 -1.65 8.04 7.67
CA VAL A 135 -2.42 8.95 8.53
C VAL A 135 -3.91 8.85 8.21
N ALA A 136 -4.27 8.77 6.93
CA ALA A 136 -5.67 8.65 6.51
C ALA A 136 -6.33 7.41 7.12
N ILE A 137 -5.71 6.23 7.04
CA ILE A 137 -6.29 5.01 7.60
C ILE A 137 -6.38 5.07 9.13
N LYS A 138 -5.39 5.63 9.83
CA LYS A 138 -5.43 5.83 11.29
C LYS A 138 -6.60 6.73 11.73
N LYS A 139 -7.00 7.66 10.87
CA LYS A 139 -8.17 8.55 11.10
C LYS A 139 -9.48 7.96 10.59
N GLY A 140 -9.50 6.69 10.18
CA GLY A 140 -10.71 5.98 9.74
C GLY A 140 -11.13 6.23 8.30
N TYR A 141 -10.31 6.86 7.48
CA TYR A 141 -10.59 7.06 6.06
C TYR A 141 -10.08 5.90 5.22
N VAL A 142 -10.81 5.54 4.18
CA VAL A 142 -10.29 4.73 3.09
C VAL A 142 -9.27 5.56 2.34
N SER A 143 -8.01 5.13 2.35
CA SER A 143 -6.93 5.75 1.59
C SER A 143 -6.98 5.25 0.14
N VAL A 144 -6.90 6.16 -0.82
CA VAL A 144 -6.83 5.85 -2.26
C VAL A 144 -5.62 6.59 -2.83
N THR A 145 -4.53 5.85 -3.05
CA THR A 145 -3.26 6.38 -3.53
C THR A 145 -3.03 5.98 -4.99
N PRO A 146 -2.92 6.92 -5.93
CA PRO A 146 -2.45 6.60 -7.27
C PRO A 146 -0.95 6.31 -7.22
N LEU A 147 -0.55 5.12 -7.68
CA LEU A 147 0.86 4.73 -7.78
C LEU A 147 1.29 4.71 -9.23
N GLN A 148 2.44 5.27 -9.52
CA GLN A 148 3.06 5.27 -10.83
C GLN A 148 4.22 4.27 -10.88
N LEU A 149 4.33 3.53 -11.99
CA LEU A 149 5.40 2.52 -12.15
C LEU A 149 6.76 3.13 -12.50
N GLN A 150 6.77 4.38 -12.98
CA GLN A 150 8.01 5.08 -13.29
C GLN A 150 8.69 5.58 -12.01
N MET A 151 9.82 4.98 -11.68
CA MET A 151 10.57 5.25 -10.43
C MET A 151 11.77 6.19 -10.63
N THR A 152 11.99 6.70 -11.84
CA THR A 152 13.11 7.61 -12.12
C THR A 152 12.92 8.93 -11.39
N ASN A 153 13.92 9.37 -10.64
CA ASN A 153 13.97 10.73 -10.14
C ASN A 153 14.45 11.68 -11.27
N PHE A 154 13.49 12.25 -11.98
CA PHE A 154 13.79 13.13 -13.11
C PHE A 154 14.48 14.42 -12.68
N ASP A 155 14.21 14.93 -11.48
CA ASP A 155 14.82 16.17 -10.97
C ASP A 155 16.31 15.99 -10.69
N PHE A 156 16.77 14.76 -10.45
CA PHE A 156 18.18 14.45 -10.17
C PHE A 156 18.98 14.10 -11.43
N ILE A 157 18.33 13.87 -12.57
CA ILE A 157 19.01 13.45 -13.81
C ILE A 157 20.07 14.48 -14.25
N ASP A 158 19.72 15.76 -14.23
CA ASP A 158 20.61 16.80 -14.74
C ASP A 158 21.83 16.99 -13.84
N GLU A 159 21.64 16.95 -12.53
CA GLU A 159 22.76 16.95 -11.59
C GLU A 159 23.67 15.72 -11.78
N LEU A 160 23.08 14.55 -12.02
CA LEU A 160 23.85 13.33 -12.22
C LEU A 160 24.69 13.35 -13.51
N LYS A 161 24.24 14.05 -14.57
CA LYS A 161 25.01 14.21 -15.83
C LYS A 161 26.32 14.99 -15.62
N ASP A 162 26.38 15.86 -14.61
CA ASP A 162 27.57 16.64 -14.30
C ASP A 162 28.63 15.84 -13.54
N TRP A 163 28.31 14.60 -13.12
CA TRP A 163 29.28 13.72 -12.50
C TRP A 163 30.25 13.15 -13.52
N SER A 164 31.53 13.08 -13.15
CA SER A 164 32.59 12.51 -13.98
C SER A 164 32.59 10.97 -13.82
N PHE A 165 32.02 10.25 -14.76
CA PHE A 165 32.03 8.78 -14.82
C PHE A 165 33.25 8.25 -15.54
#